data_93296c4a2bfdf45abce5822c6fa21bd9
#
_entry.id   93296c4a2bfdf45abce5822c6fa21bd9
#
_cell.length_a   1.000
_cell.length_b   1.000
_cell.length_c   1.000
_cell.angle_alpha   90.00
_cell.angle_beta   90.00
_cell.angle_gamma   90.00
#
_symmetry.space_group_name_H-M   'P 1'
#
loop_
_entity.id
_entity.type
_entity.pdbx_description
1 polymer ?
#
loop_
_entity_poly.entity_id
_entity_poly.type
_entity_poly.pdbx_seq_one_letter_code
_entity_poly.pdbx_strand_id
1 'polypeptide(L)'
;MKTLLALSIAFGGLQVSALGATIPPGTEVSVRADQPLEVSKWDKGRIYPGHVARDVYARNGTVAIPRDSYAELIVRQVGPNQLALDLESVTVNGTRYAMDTTGPQFNANRGAYDNGSGLVGNIIGAITGVETRGDRIHVPAGSVIRFQLQEPMHVVTWADPGYTEHGYHYHHDHDWYR
;
A
#
# COMPACT_ATOMS: atom_id res chain seq x y z
N MET A 1 0.22 -54.34 44.84
CA MET A 1 0.79 -53.85 43.56
C MET A 1 -0.22 -52.90 42.94
N LYS A 2 0.05 -51.59 42.97
CA LYS A 2 -0.82 -50.56 42.42
C LYS A 2 -0.21 -50.06 41.13
N THR A 3 -0.81 -50.35 39.98
CA THR A 3 -0.41 -49.94 38.67
C THR A 3 -0.96 -48.51 38.40
N LEU A 4 -0.09 -47.52 38.31
CA LEU A 4 -0.41 -46.17 37.91
C LEU A 4 -0.41 -46.09 36.36
N LEU A 5 -1.59 -45.85 35.79
CA LEU A 5 -1.73 -45.58 34.35
C LEU A 5 -1.43 -44.08 34.14
N ALA A 6 -0.34 -43.77 33.44
CA ALA A 6 0.00 -42.42 33.02
C ALA A 6 -0.75 -42.09 31.72
N LEU A 7 -1.67 -41.14 31.78
CA LEU A 7 -2.41 -40.60 30.64
C LEU A 7 -1.56 -39.49 29.99
N SER A 8 -0.93 -39.77 28.87
CA SER A 8 -0.18 -38.79 28.08
C SER A 8 -1.16 -38.01 27.19
N ILE A 9 -1.41 -36.73 27.53
CA ILE A 9 -2.15 -35.82 26.67
C ILE A 9 -1.19 -35.25 25.65
N ALA A 10 -1.31 -35.69 24.40
CA ALA A 10 -0.60 -35.12 23.26
C ALA A 10 -1.25 -33.78 22.87
N PHE A 11 -0.61 -32.68 23.22
CA PHE A 11 -0.97 -31.34 22.73
C PHE A 11 -0.53 -31.26 21.25
N GLY A 12 -1.46 -31.53 20.34
CA GLY A 12 -1.28 -31.31 18.91
C GLY A 12 -1.28 -29.79 18.65
N GLY A 13 -0.09 -29.20 18.59
CA GLY A 13 0.06 -27.81 18.17
C GLY A 13 -0.39 -27.64 16.73
N LEU A 14 -1.43 -26.83 16.48
CA LEU A 14 -1.78 -26.35 15.15
C LEU A 14 -0.61 -25.51 14.63
N GLN A 15 0.16 -26.07 13.70
CA GLN A 15 1.20 -25.32 12.99
C GLN A 15 0.51 -24.47 11.93
N VAL A 16 0.34 -23.18 12.23
CA VAL A 16 -0.09 -22.19 11.23
C VAL A 16 1.10 -21.93 10.32
N SER A 17 1.08 -22.48 9.11
CA SER A 17 2.09 -22.21 8.10
C SER A 17 1.90 -20.79 7.58
N ALA A 18 2.81 -19.89 7.93
CA ALA A 18 2.88 -18.55 7.33
C ALA A 18 3.29 -18.73 5.85
N LEU A 19 2.38 -18.47 4.93
CA LEU A 19 2.67 -18.48 3.50
C LEU A 19 3.29 -17.11 3.13
N GLY A 20 4.58 -17.10 2.80
CA GLY A 20 5.23 -15.92 2.25
C GLY A 20 4.71 -15.61 0.85
N ALA A 21 4.22 -14.40 0.64
CA ALA A 21 3.82 -13.88 -0.65
C ALA A 21 4.94 -13.00 -1.22
N THR A 22 5.39 -13.25 -2.45
CA THR A 22 6.43 -12.44 -3.12
C THR A 22 5.80 -11.58 -4.19
N ILE A 23 5.93 -10.27 -4.04
CA ILE A 23 5.54 -9.27 -5.04
C ILE A 23 6.75 -9.04 -5.94
N PRO A 24 6.63 -9.21 -7.27
CA PRO A 24 7.76 -9.02 -8.19
C PRO A 24 8.10 -7.53 -8.36
N PRO A 25 9.36 -7.20 -8.71
CA PRO A 25 9.72 -5.83 -9.11
C PRO A 25 8.92 -5.43 -10.36
N GLY A 26 8.73 -4.12 -10.54
CA GLY A 26 7.88 -3.57 -11.59
C GLY A 26 6.39 -3.58 -11.27
N THR A 27 5.97 -4.19 -10.15
CA THR A 27 4.56 -4.15 -9.72
C THR A 27 4.15 -2.74 -9.37
N GLU A 28 3.00 -2.31 -9.89
CA GLU A 28 2.41 -1.03 -9.57
C GLU A 28 1.65 -1.10 -8.25
N VAL A 29 1.97 -0.18 -7.34
CA VAL A 29 1.25 0.07 -6.09
C VAL A 29 0.60 1.43 -6.16
N SER A 30 -0.72 1.49 -6.07
CA SER A 30 -1.49 2.73 -6.09
C SER A 30 -1.88 3.11 -4.67
N VAL A 31 -1.59 4.36 -4.26
CA VAL A 31 -1.87 4.88 -2.92
C VAL A 31 -2.75 6.11 -3.05
N ARG A 32 -3.82 6.18 -2.26
CA ARG A 32 -4.66 7.37 -2.11
C ARG A 32 -4.11 8.20 -0.95
N ALA A 33 -3.85 9.47 -1.20
CA ALA A 33 -3.42 10.42 -0.19
C ALA A 33 -4.57 10.73 0.78
N ASP A 34 -4.34 10.64 2.08
CA ASP A 34 -5.37 10.93 3.11
C ASP A 34 -5.54 12.42 3.37
N GLN A 35 -4.49 13.18 3.12
CA GLN A 35 -4.45 14.63 3.31
C GLN A 35 -3.78 15.30 2.11
N PRO A 36 -3.95 16.62 1.93
CA PRO A 36 -3.20 17.33 0.90
C PRO A 36 -1.69 17.21 1.14
N LEU A 37 -0.92 16.98 0.07
CA LEU A 37 0.53 17.00 0.13
C LEU A 37 1.06 18.30 -0.46
N GLU A 38 1.98 18.91 0.28
CA GLU A 38 2.77 20.03 -0.22
C GLU A 38 4.19 19.53 -0.47
N VAL A 39 4.61 19.46 -1.72
CA VAL A 39 5.92 18.95 -2.11
C VAL A 39 6.81 20.12 -2.52
N SER A 40 7.81 20.42 -1.71
CA SER A 40 8.81 21.44 -1.96
C SER A 40 10.19 20.97 -1.49
N LYS A 41 11.23 21.73 -1.82
CA LYS A 41 12.60 21.44 -1.34
C LYS A 41 12.73 21.45 0.19
N TRP A 42 11.81 22.14 0.87
CA TRP A 42 11.78 22.23 2.34
C TRP A 42 11.11 21.03 3.00
N ASP A 43 10.38 20.22 2.21
CA ASP A 43 9.66 19.04 2.69
C ASP A 43 10.47 17.74 2.53
N LYS A 44 11.75 17.83 2.22
CA LYS A 44 12.63 16.65 2.12
C LYS A 44 12.59 15.83 3.41
N GLY A 45 12.29 14.54 3.27
CA GLY A 45 12.15 13.60 4.38
C GLY A 45 10.80 13.67 5.09
N ARG A 46 9.90 14.56 4.66
CA ARG A 46 8.55 14.63 5.22
C ARG A 46 7.75 13.42 4.80
N ILE A 47 7.03 12.85 5.77
CA ILE A 47 6.17 11.69 5.57
C ILE A 47 4.71 12.15 5.57
N TYR A 48 3.94 11.58 4.64
CA TYR A 48 2.50 11.81 4.49
C TYR A 48 1.76 10.49 4.56
N PRO A 49 0.63 10.43 5.28
CA PRO A 49 -0.20 9.23 5.36
C PRO A 49 -1.01 9.03 4.07
N GLY A 50 -1.26 7.78 3.78
CA GLY A 50 -2.11 7.33 2.70
C GLY A 50 -2.59 5.91 2.91
N HIS A 51 -3.45 5.43 2.00
CA HIS A 51 -3.93 4.07 1.99
C HIS A 51 -3.83 3.46 0.60
N VAL A 52 -3.50 2.18 0.53
CA VAL A 52 -3.44 1.45 -0.73
C VAL A 52 -4.81 1.48 -1.40
N ALA A 53 -4.87 1.96 -2.64
CA ALA A 53 -6.12 2.22 -3.35
C ALA A 53 -6.77 0.94 -3.94
N ARG A 54 -5.98 -0.11 -4.17
CA ARG A 54 -6.42 -1.40 -4.72
C ARG A 54 -5.50 -2.52 -4.26
N ASP A 55 -6.01 -3.75 -4.26
CA ASP A 55 -5.24 -4.92 -3.90
C ASP A 55 -3.98 -5.07 -4.77
N VAL A 56 -2.86 -5.44 -4.13
CA VAL A 56 -1.61 -5.79 -4.80
C VAL A 56 -1.40 -7.29 -4.69
N TYR A 57 -1.19 -7.93 -5.84
CA TYR A 57 -1.10 -9.38 -5.92
C TYR A 57 0.35 -9.85 -5.95
N ALA A 58 0.62 -10.92 -5.25
CA ALA A 58 1.87 -11.66 -5.36
C ALA A 58 1.93 -12.46 -6.66
N ARG A 59 3.12 -12.98 -6.98
CA ARG A 59 3.37 -13.80 -8.18
C ARG A 59 2.46 -15.04 -8.28
N ASN A 60 2.05 -15.60 -7.15
CA ASN A 60 1.16 -16.76 -7.07
C ASN A 60 -0.33 -16.40 -7.18
N GLY A 61 -0.68 -15.13 -7.40
CA GLY A 61 -2.04 -14.64 -7.51
C GLY A 61 -2.76 -14.38 -6.19
N THR A 62 -2.11 -14.56 -5.04
CA THR A 62 -2.70 -14.20 -3.75
C THR A 62 -2.59 -12.71 -3.50
N VAL A 63 -3.54 -12.12 -2.76
CA VAL A 63 -3.45 -10.73 -2.31
C VAL A 63 -2.32 -10.62 -1.28
N ALA A 64 -1.28 -9.87 -1.63
CA ALA A 64 -0.13 -9.62 -0.77
C ALA A 64 -0.29 -8.35 0.06
N ILE A 65 -0.81 -7.28 -0.55
CA ILE A 65 -1.15 -6.03 0.14
C ILE A 65 -2.63 -5.75 -0.13
N PRO A 66 -3.50 -5.90 0.85
CA PRO A 66 -4.92 -5.57 0.69
C PRO A 66 -5.13 -4.07 0.42
N ARG A 67 -6.17 -3.73 -0.34
CA ARG A 67 -6.66 -2.36 -0.40
C ARG A 67 -6.92 -1.82 1.01
N ASP A 68 -6.86 -0.52 1.16
CA ASP A 68 -7.00 0.19 2.42
C ASP A 68 -5.91 -0.14 3.48
N SER A 69 -4.83 -0.89 3.11
CA SER A 69 -3.62 -0.99 3.93
C SER A 69 -2.99 0.39 4.11
N TYR A 70 -2.55 0.70 5.34
CA TYR A 70 -1.89 1.97 5.64
C TYR A 70 -0.56 2.08 4.89
N ALA A 71 -0.29 3.26 4.35
CA ALA A 71 0.88 3.56 3.55
C ALA A 71 1.52 4.89 3.99
N GLU A 72 2.83 4.97 3.89
CA GLU A 72 3.61 6.17 4.18
C GLU A 72 4.31 6.64 2.92
N LEU A 73 4.03 7.87 2.52
CA LEU A 73 4.64 8.55 1.38
C LEU A 73 5.75 9.46 1.87
N ILE A 74 6.88 9.52 1.17
CA ILE A 74 8.03 10.35 1.55
C ILE A 74 8.47 11.25 0.41
N VAL A 75 8.85 12.49 0.74
CA VAL A 75 9.47 13.41 -0.21
C VAL A 75 10.98 13.19 -0.21
N ARG A 76 11.53 12.78 -1.35
CA ARG A 76 12.96 12.58 -1.56
C ARG A 76 13.52 13.63 -2.52
N GLN A 77 14.75 14.02 -2.30
CA GLN A 77 15.52 14.82 -3.25
C GLN A 77 16.36 13.88 -4.10
N VAL A 78 16.07 13.82 -5.40
CA VAL A 78 16.74 12.93 -6.37
C VAL A 78 17.75 13.66 -7.25
N GLY A 79 17.79 14.99 -7.15
CA GLY A 79 18.74 15.84 -7.87
C GLY A 79 18.80 17.25 -7.27
N PRO A 80 19.67 18.16 -7.76
CA PRO A 80 19.83 19.50 -7.21
C PRO A 80 18.52 20.29 -7.12
N ASN A 81 17.63 20.09 -8.09
CA ASN A 81 16.32 20.75 -8.17
C ASN A 81 15.20 19.75 -8.52
N GLN A 82 15.44 18.48 -8.26
CA GLN A 82 14.49 17.41 -8.52
C GLN A 82 14.05 16.76 -7.22
N LEU A 83 12.75 16.67 -7.05
CA LEU A 83 12.09 15.99 -5.94
C LEU A 83 11.34 14.79 -6.48
N ALA A 84 11.24 13.75 -5.69
CA ALA A 84 10.38 12.60 -5.92
C ALA A 84 9.44 12.42 -4.73
N LEU A 85 8.27 11.92 -5.01
CA LEU A 85 7.38 11.38 -3.99
C LEU A 85 7.44 9.86 -4.12
N ASP A 86 7.94 9.19 -3.10
CA ASP A 86 8.09 7.74 -3.07
C ASP A 86 7.19 7.11 -2.01
N LEU A 87 6.90 5.83 -2.15
CA LEU A 87 6.24 5.02 -1.15
C LEU A 87 7.30 4.43 -0.22
N GLU A 88 7.37 4.93 1.00
CA GLU A 88 8.36 4.54 2.00
C GLU A 88 8.04 3.20 2.65
N SER A 89 6.75 2.97 2.96
CA SER A 89 6.33 1.74 3.61
C SER A 89 4.83 1.48 3.45
N VAL A 90 4.46 0.21 3.64
CA VAL A 90 3.08 -0.22 3.83
C VAL A 90 2.95 -1.06 5.09
N THR A 91 1.78 -1.01 5.74
CA THR A 91 1.47 -1.84 6.90
C THR A 91 0.43 -2.86 6.50
N VAL A 92 0.82 -4.14 6.56
CA VAL A 92 -0.06 -5.28 6.25
C VAL A 92 -0.20 -6.14 7.49
N ASN A 93 -1.42 -6.39 7.94
CA ASN A 93 -1.72 -7.17 9.13
C ASN A 93 -0.92 -6.72 10.38
N GLY A 94 -0.78 -5.40 10.57
CA GLY A 94 -0.04 -4.80 11.68
C GLY A 94 1.48 -4.83 11.55
N THR A 95 2.03 -5.43 10.49
CA THR A 95 3.48 -5.44 10.23
C THR A 95 3.83 -4.37 9.19
N ARG A 96 4.80 -3.51 9.54
CA ARG A 96 5.33 -2.47 8.64
C ARG A 96 6.40 -3.07 7.74
N TYR A 97 6.25 -2.88 6.44
CA TYR A 97 7.19 -3.30 5.40
C TYR A 97 7.75 -2.06 4.71
N ALA A 98 9.06 -1.87 4.77
CA ALA A 98 9.74 -0.86 3.98
C ALA A 98 9.67 -1.24 2.49
N MET A 99 9.52 -0.24 1.62
CA MET A 99 9.43 -0.42 0.18
C MET A 99 10.49 0.40 -0.54
N ASP A 100 11.09 -0.18 -1.56
CA ASP A 100 11.90 0.55 -2.54
C ASP A 100 11.04 0.74 -3.80
N THR A 101 10.67 2.00 -4.05
CA THR A 101 9.77 2.35 -5.14
C THR A 101 10.26 3.55 -5.92
N THR A 102 9.82 3.67 -7.16
CA THR A 102 9.90 4.91 -7.94
C THR A 102 8.50 5.49 -8.07
N GLY A 103 8.37 6.72 -7.63
CA GLY A 103 7.16 7.50 -7.74
C GLY A 103 7.29 8.69 -8.71
N PRO A 104 6.31 9.60 -8.73
CA PRO A 104 6.34 10.80 -9.54
C PRO A 104 7.49 11.73 -9.14
N GLN A 105 8.15 12.29 -10.15
CA GLN A 105 9.25 13.23 -9.98
C GLN A 105 8.79 14.64 -10.35
N PHE A 106 9.32 15.65 -9.64
CA PHE A 106 8.95 17.04 -9.77
C PHE A 106 10.21 17.92 -9.91
N ASN A 107 10.11 19.01 -10.68
CA ASN A 107 11.18 19.98 -10.78
C ASN A 107 10.90 21.18 -9.85
N ALA A 108 11.73 21.39 -8.85
CA ALA A 108 11.57 22.45 -7.85
C ALA A 108 11.86 23.87 -8.39
N ASN A 109 12.43 24.01 -9.61
CA ASN A 109 12.82 25.31 -10.17
C ASN A 109 11.85 25.87 -11.21
N ARG A 110 10.86 25.11 -11.66
CA ARG A 110 9.90 25.60 -12.65
C ARG A 110 8.69 26.16 -11.94
N GLY A 111 8.74 27.47 -11.75
CA GLY A 111 7.53 28.24 -11.45
C GLY A 111 6.46 28.01 -12.52
N ALA A 112 5.22 28.24 -12.16
CA ALA A 112 3.95 27.93 -12.82
C ALA A 112 3.73 28.43 -14.28
N TYR A 113 4.75 28.55 -15.10
CA TYR A 113 4.61 29.09 -16.46
C TYR A 113 4.90 28.10 -17.60
N ASP A 114 5.06 26.82 -17.30
CA ASP A 114 5.12 25.82 -18.35
C ASP A 114 3.78 25.04 -18.40
N ASN A 115 3.03 25.37 -19.43
CA ASN A 115 1.70 24.82 -19.82
C ASN A 115 1.34 23.45 -19.25
N GLY A 116 0.99 23.38 -17.97
CA GLY A 116 0.15 22.31 -17.43
C GLY A 116 0.82 21.04 -16.97
N SER A 117 2.14 20.91 -17.03
CA SER A 117 2.81 19.75 -16.45
C SER A 117 4.16 20.14 -15.86
N GLY A 118 4.17 20.52 -14.58
CA GLY A 118 5.39 20.64 -13.79
C GLY A 118 6.10 19.32 -13.55
N LEU A 119 5.78 18.30 -14.32
CA LEU A 119 6.25 16.93 -14.23
C LEU A 119 7.37 16.75 -15.26
N VAL A 120 8.60 16.59 -14.80
CA VAL A 120 9.75 16.31 -15.63
C VAL A 120 9.95 14.81 -15.74
N GLY A 121 9.92 14.32 -16.97
CA GLY A 121 10.27 12.94 -17.28
C GLY A 121 9.08 12.00 -17.33
N ASN A 122 9.30 10.84 -17.86
CA ASN A 122 8.34 9.74 -18.00
C ASN A 122 7.66 9.49 -16.67
N ILE A 123 6.47 10.10 -16.48
CA ILE A 123 5.67 9.89 -15.28
C ILE A 123 5.13 8.47 -15.35
N ILE A 124 5.79 7.58 -14.65
CA ILE A 124 5.17 6.32 -14.27
C ILE A 124 4.19 6.67 -13.16
N GLY A 125 2.97 7.00 -13.56
CA GLY A 125 1.91 7.31 -12.63
C GLY A 125 1.34 8.72 -12.78
N ALA A 126 0.19 8.84 -13.44
CA ALA A 126 -0.55 10.09 -13.46
C ALA A 126 -1.12 10.36 -12.06
N ILE A 127 -0.73 11.47 -11.46
CA ILE A 127 -1.45 12.03 -10.31
C ILE A 127 -2.53 12.94 -10.92
N THR A 128 -3.78 12.69 -10.60
CA THR A 128 -4.89 13.54 -11.03
C THR A 128 -4.99 14.76 -10.11
N GLY A 129 -5.12 15.96 -10.69
CA GLY A 129 -5.43 17.18 -9.93
C GLY A 129 -4.24 17.87 -9.27
N VAL A 130 -3.01 17.63 -9.70
CA VAL A 130 -1.81 18.32 -9.21
C VAL A 130 -1.83 19.79 -9.63
N GLU A 131 -1.66 20.70 -8.68
CA GLU A 131 -1.52 22.12 -8.91
C GLU A 131 -0.11 22.58 -8.53
N THR A 132 0.49 23.43 -9.35
CA THR A 132 1.77 24.07 -9.03
C THR A 132 1.53 25.49 -8.55
N ARG A 133 2.02 25.81 -7.35
CA ARG A 133 1.93 27.16 -6.75
C ARG A 133 3.34 27.66 -6.41
N GLY A 134 3.96 28.40 -7.32
CA GLY A 134 5.33 28.88 -7.17
C GLY A 134 6.34 27.72 -7.18
N ASP A 135 7.08 27.56 -6.09
CA ASP A 135 8.06 26.46 -5.88
C ASP A 135 7.45 25.22 -5.19
N ARG A 136 6.14 25.19 -5.00
CA ARG A 136 5.41 24.12 -4.33
C ARG A 136 4.48 23.40 -5.27
N ILE A 137 4.40 22.10 -5.09
CA ILE A 137 3.47 21.23 -5.79
C ILE A 137 2.43 20.78 -4.78
N HIS A 138 1.20 21.12 -5.08
CA HIS A 138 0.05 20.75 -4.28
C HIS A 138 -0.64 19.52 -4.88
N VAL A 139 -0.71 18.45 -4.10
CA VAL A 139 -1.48 17.23 -4.44
C VAL A 139 -2.70 17.19 -3.52
N PRO A 140 -3.92 17.29 -4.04
CA PRO A 140 -5.13 17.27 -3.22
C PRO A 140 -5.29 15.96 -2.43
N ALA A 141 -5.97 16.05 -1.28
CA ALA A 141 -6.42 14.86 -0.58
C ALA A 141 -7.31 13.99 -1.49
N GLY A 142 -7.24 12.67 -1.32
CA GLY A 142 -7.96 11.72 -2.15
C GLY A 142 -7.32 11.42 -3.51
N SER A 143 -6.26 12.15 -3.89
CA SER A 143 -5.50 11.86 -5.12
C SER A 143 -4.90 10.46 -5.06
N VAL A 144 -4.98 9.73 -6.18
CA VAL A 144 -4.35 8.42 -6.32
C VAL A 144 -3.00 8.58 -7.01
N ILE A 145 -1.96 8.16 -6.31
CA ILE A 145 -0.56 8.22 -6.74
C ILE A 145 -0.10 6.80 -7.02
N ARG A 146 0.61 6.61 -8.13
CA ARG A 146 1.12 5.31 -8.53
C ARG A 146 2.61 5.24 -8.31
N PHE A 147 3.05 4.12 -7.75
CA PHE A 147 4.44 3.81 -7.48
C PHE A 147 4.80 2.50 -8.15
N GLN A 148 6.03 2.36 -8.60
CA GLN A 148 6.53 1.13 -9.16
C GLN A 148 7.58 0.53 -8.21
N LEU A 149 7.36 -0.71 -7.80
CA LEU A 149 8.28 -1.45 -6.93
C LEU A 149 9.59 -1.73 -7.67
N GLN A 150 10.73 -1.38 -7.09
CA GLN A 150 12.04 -1.55 -7.71
C GLN A 150 12.65 -2.92 -7.38
N GLU A 151 12.45 -3.41 -6.17
CA GLU A 151 12.96 -4.68 -5.70
C GLU A 151 11.82 -5.64 -5.33
N PRO A 152 12.06 -6.97 -5.38
CA PRO A 152 11.05 -7.94 -4.94
C PRO A 152 10.75 -7.77 -3.45
N MET A 153 9.48 -7.79 -3.08
CA MET A 153 9.05 -7.65 -1.70
C MET A 153 8.44 -8.94 -1.19
N HIS A 154 8.83 -9.34 0.01
CA HIS A 154 8.29 -10.51 0.69
C HIS A 154 7.34 -10.07 1.80
N VAL A 155 6.08 -10.47 1.69
CA VAL A 155 5.04 -10.19 2.71
C VAL A 155 4.62 -11.50 3.34
N VAL A 156 4.54 -11.52 4.66
CA VAL A 156 3.95 -12.65 5.37
C VAL A 156 2.43 -12.47 5.35
N THR A 157 1.75 -13.31 4.59
CA THR A 157 0.29 -13.38 4.59
C THR A 157 -0.13 -14.51 5.51
N TRP A 158 -0.96 -14.21 6.51
CA TRP A 158 -1.63 -15.25 7.27
C TRP A 158 -2.76 -15.76 6.37
N ALA A 159 -2.69 -17.03 5.94
CA ALA A 159 -3.87 -17.65 5.38
C ALA A 159 -4.91 -17.68 6.51
N ASP A 160 -5.98 -16.92 6.36
CA ASP A 160 -7.14 -17.06 7.24
C ASP A 160 -7.73 -18.46 7.00
N PRO A 161 -7.65 -19.41 7.95
CA PRO A 161 -8.14 -20.77 7.71
C PRO A 161 -9.67 -20.84 7.63
N GLY A 162 -10.40 -19.72 7.60
CA GLY A 162 -11.84 -19.67 7.78
C GLY A 162 -12.68 -19.00 6.69
N TYR A 163 -12.11 -18.37 5.65
CA TYR A 163 -12.92 -17.81 4.56
C TYR A 163 -13.12 -18.84 3.43
N THR A 164 -13.92 -19.84 3.68
CA THR A 164 -14.65 -20.50 2.59
C THR A 164 -15.83 -19.58 2.25
N GLU A 165 -15.93 -19.16 0.98
CA GLU A 165 -17.13 -18.50 0.43
C GLU A 165 -18.35 -19.40 0.64
N HIS A 166 -18.96 -19.33 1.80
CA HIS A 166 -20.31 -19.81 1.97
C HIS A 166 -21.22 -18.61 1.70
N GLY A 167 -21.80 -18.62 0.51
CA GLY A 167 -22.80 -17.66 0.09
C GLY A 167 -23.86 -17.53 1.17
N TYR A 168 -24.06 -16.31 1.67
CA TYR A 168 -25.19 -15.97 2.50
C TYR A 168 -26.44 -16.05 1.64
N HIS A 169 -27.13 -17.18 1.70
CA HIS A 169 -28.53 -17.25 1.28
C HIS A 169 -29.36 -16.47 2.32
N TYR A 170 -29.72 -15.26 1.96
CA TYR A 170 -30.77 -14.54 2.68
C TYR A 170 -32.09 -15.27 2.42
N HIS A 171 -32.54 -16.07 3.38
CA HIS A 171 -33.91 -16.50 3.45
C HIS A 171 -34.73 -15.30 3.92
N HIS A 172 -35.45 -14.67 3.03
CA HIS A 172 -36.57 -13.80 3.35
C HIS A 172 -37.72 -14.70 3.77
N ASP A 173 -37.86 -14.98 5.07
CA ASP A 173 -39.11 -15.47 5.61
C ASP A 173 -40.07 -14.28 5.74
N HIS A 174 -40.93 -14.16 4.72
CA HIS A 174 -42.15 -13.40 4.78
C HIS A 174 -43.22 -14.30 5.34
N ASP A 175 -43.49 -14.23 6.66
CA ASP A 175 -44.77 -14.67 7.23
C ASP A 175 -45.08 -13.89 8.50
N TRP A 176 -45.74 -12.75 8.31
CA TRP A 176 -46.53 -12.11 9.32
C TRP A 176 -47.84 -11.64 8.68
N TYR A 177 -48.89 -12.49 8.69
CA TYR A 177 -50.30 -12.11 8.88
C TYR A 177 -51.14 -13.36 9.02
N ARG A 178 -51.49 -13.68 10.28
CA ARG A 178 -52.85 -14.12 10.74
C ARG A 178 -52.94 -13.91 12.22
#